data_8fb4fd47de087bc7015ccc7145168cff
#
_entry.id   8fb4fd47de087bc7015ccc7145168cff
#
_cell.length_a   1.000
_cell.length_b   1.000
_cell.length_c   1.000
_cell.angle_alpha   90.00
_cell.angle_beta   90.00
_cell.angle_gamma   90.00
#
_symmetry.space_group_name_H-M   'P 1'
#
loop_
_entity.id
_entity.type
_entity.pdbx_description
1 polymer ?
#
loop_
_entity_poly.entity_id
_entity_poly.type
_entity_poly.pdbx_seq_one_letter_code
_entity_poly.pdbx_strand_id
1 'polypeptide(L)'
;MKITPKQVLTLAAKYIGYKEKASDKDLYSFEDNAGRGNFTMFQAELDKAKFWNTPKNGYEWCTSFVAWCFWRIAGSEAKDILCLTGPYGASCVSWAKYYAAQARLFTKPQVGDQFFQRDSRDGLPCHTGIVESVNGNTFVTIEGNAGNAVKRVTRTLNNTVYGFGRPKYTAESEDEEMVRWNKIEDVPEGFYRDTVRQLMHDGIIKGKGNGVIDLTEDLLRVMIFCQRIIGKA
;
A
#
# COMPACT_ATOMS: atom_id res chain seq x y z
N MET A 1 -8.75 -12.44 -10.09
CA MET A 1 -8.56 -10.96 -10.27
C MET A 1 -7.08 -10.64 -10.11
N LYS A 2 -6.51 -9.70 -10.89
CA LYS A 2 -5.09 -9.31 -10.70
C LYS A 2 -5.00 -8.33 -9.51
N ILE A 3 -4.11 -8.62 -8.55
CA ILE A 3 -3.80 -7.72 -7.43
C ILE A 3 -2.29 -7.52 -7.36
N THR A 4 -1.85 -6.26 -7.27
CA THR A 4 -0.45 -5.88 -7.22
C THR A 4 -0.12 -5.13 -5.93
N PRO A 5 1.15 -5.11 -5.48
CA PRO A 5 1.60 -4.29 -4.36
C PRO A 5 1.21 -2.81 -4.53
N LYS A 6 1.37 -2.27 -5.73
CA LYS A 6 1.05 -0.87 -6.07
C LYS A 6 -0.42 -0.52 -5.79
N GLN A 7 -1.36 -1.39 -6.21
CA GLN A 7 -2.79 -1.16 -5.96
C GLN A 7 -3.10 -1.12 -4.46
N VAL A 8 -2.56 -2.07 -3.68
CA VAL A 8 -2.78 -2.16 -2.23
C VAL A 8 -2.20 -0.94 -1.52
N LEU A 9 -0.97 -0.55 -1.85
CA LEU A 9 -0.29 0.61 -1.26
C LEU A 9 -0.96 1.92 -1.63
N THR A 10 -1.39 2.08 -2.90
CA THR A 10 -2.14 3.26 -3.34
C THR A 10 -3.45 3.40 -2.57
N LEU A 11 -4.14 2.29 -2.29
CA LEU A 11 -5.35 2.31 -1.47
C LEU A 11 -5.04 2.64 -0.01
N ALA A 12 -4.07 1.96 0.60
CA ALA A 12 -3.68 2.17 2.00
C ALA A 12 -3.25 3.63 2.26
N ALA A 13 -2.49 4.22 1.35
CA ALA A 13 -2.00 5.59 1.45
C ALA A 13 -3.11 6.65 1.49
N LYS A 14 -4.28 6.40 0.88
CA LYS A 14 -5.44 7.30 0.93
C LYS A 14 -6.00 7.51 2.33
N TYR A 15 -5.73 6.58 3.23
CA TYR A 15 -6.27 6.60 4.59
C TYR A 15 -5.28 7.07 5.66
N ILE A 16 -4.07 7.49 5.25
CA ILE A 16 -3.11 8.08 6.19
C ILE A 16 -3.73 9.31 6.86
N GLY A 17 -3.68 9.34 8.19
CA GLY A 17 -4.34 10.36 9.01
C GLY A 17 -5.72 9.97 9.53
N TYR A 18 -6.34 8.88 9.01
CA TYR A 18 -7.59 8.36 9.58
C TYR A 18 -7.37 7.96 11.04
N LYS A 19 -8.26 8.43 11.94
CA LYS A 19 -8.24 8.13 13.38
C LYS A 19 -9.37 7.17 13.74
N GLU A 20 -9.09 6.21 14.63
CA GLU A 20 -10.16 5.37 15.20
C GLU A 20 -11.19 6.21 15.94
N LYS A 21 -12.38 5.65 16.13
CA LYS A 21 -13.52 6.34 16.73
C LYS A 21 -13.74 5.87 18.17
N ALA A 22 -14.30 6.78 18.97
CA ALA A 22 -14.74 6.47 20.34
C ALA A 22 -15.94 5.51 20.36
N SER A 23 -16.72 5.47 19.30
CA SER A 23 -17.91 4.64 19.13
C SER A 23 -18.13 4.29 17.66
N ASP A 24 -19.18 3.54 17.35
CA ASP A 24 -19.60 3.15 16.00
C ASP A 24 -20.22 4.29 15.16
N LYS A 25 -20.08 5.54 15.60
CA LYS A 25 -20.55 6.74 14.88
C LYS A 25 -19.42 7.35 14.06
N ASP A 26 -19.79 8.07 13.00
CA ASP A 26 -18.88 8.86 12.15
C ASP A 26 -17.69 8.07 11.59
N LEU A 27 -17.89 6.76 11.37
CA LEU A 27 -16.81 5.83 10.97
C LEU A 27 -16.08 6.25 9.69
N TYR A 28 -16.73 6.99 8.80
CA TYR A 28 -16.14 7.42 7.52
C TYR A 28 -15.48 8.81 7.58
N SER A 29 -15.64 9.54 8.65
CA SER A 29 -14.92 10.80 8.88
C SER A 29 -13.47 10.50 9.29
N PHE A 30 -12.53 11.37 8.93
CA PHE A 30 -11.13 11.25 9.36
C PHE A 30 -10.95 11.75 10.80
N GLU A 31 -11.71 12.78 11.21
CA GLU A 31 -11.53 13.51 12.47
C GLU A 31 -12.68 13.35 13.45
N ASP A 32 -13.94 13.36 12.95
CA ASP A 32 -15.11 13.34 13.81
C ASP A 32 -15.16 12.07 14.66
N ASN A 33 -15.65 12.19 15.89
CA ASN A 33 -15.74 11.12 16.86
C ASN A 33 -14.40 10.37 17.10
N ALA A 34 -13.25 11.02 16.84
CA ALA A 34 -11.95 10.43 17.11
C ALA A 34 -11.80 10.10 18.61
N GLY A 35 -11.29 8.91 18.92
CA GLY A 35 -11.16 8.43 20.29
C GLY A 35 -10.40 7.12 20.37
N ARG A 36 -10.51 6.43 21.52
CA ARG A 36 -9.79 5.18 21.80
C ARG A 36 -10.75 3.98 21.91
N GLY A 37 -11.76 3.95 21.04
CA GLY A 37 -12.77 2.90 21.07
C GLY A 37 -12.49 1.74 20.09
N ASN A 38 -11.42 1.83 19.30
CA ASN A 38 -11.09 0.87 18.25
C ASN A 38 -12.20 0.69 17.19
N PHE A 39 -13.18 1.62 17.12
CA PHE A 39 -14.17 1.57 16.07
C PHE A 39 -13.61 2.18 14.79
N THR A 40 -13.73 1.47 13.68
CA THR A 40 -13.21 1.90 12.38
C THR A 40 -14.12 1.51 11.23
N MET A 41 -14.11 2.29 10.15
CA MET A 41 -14.78 1.92 8.90
C MET A 41 -14.23 0.59 8.34
N PHE A 42 -12.94 0.33 8.53
CA PHE A 42 -12.29 -0.88 8.01
C PHE A 42 -12.90 -2.14 8.59
N GLN A 43 -13.06 -2.18 9.93
CA GLN A 43 -13.67 -3.30 10.62
C GLN A 43 -15.16 -3.39 10.34
N ALA A 44 -15.87 -2.26 10.35
CA ALA A 44 -17.32 -2.23 10.07
C ALA A 44 -17.65 -2.80 8.68
N GLU A 45 -16.86 -2.45 7.66
CA GLU A 45 -17.06 -2.99 6.31
C GLU A 45 -16.71 -4.49 6.23
N LEU A 46 -15.63 -4.94 6.88
CA LEU A 46 -15.28 -6.36 6.94
C LEU A 46 -16.32 -7.19 7.71
N ASP A 47 -16.87 -6.64 8.79
CA ASP A 47 -17.94 -7.27 9.58
C ASP A 47 -19.22 -7.39 8.74
N LYS A 48 -19.62 -6.32 8.05
CA LYS A 48 -20.74 -6.34 7.11
C LYS A 48 -20.56 -7.36 6.00
N ALA A 49 -19.34 -7.50 5.49
CA ALA A 49 -18.98 -8.51 4.49
C ALA A 49 -18.84 -9.92 5.05
N LYS A 50 -18.98 -10.12 6.36
CA LYS A 50 -18.72 -11.39 7.04
C LYS A 50 -17.32 -11.96 6.73
N PHE A 51 -16.35 -11.07 6.61
CA PHE A 51 -14.96 -11.47 6.37
C PHE A 51 -14.41 -12.30 7.53
N TRP A 52 -14.77 -11.94 8.75
CA TRP A 52 -14.43 -12.67 9.98
C TRP A 52 -15.56 -13.60 10.40
N ASN A 53 -15.23 -14.64 11.18
CA ASN A 53 -16.22 -15.53 11.78
C ASN A 53 -17.05 -14.83 12.88
N THR A 54 -16.50 -13.77 13.49
CA THR A 54 -17.16 -12.95 14.50
C THR A 54 -16.82 -11.48 14.24
N PRO A 55 -17.72 -10.54 14.54
CA PRO A 55 -17.46 -9.11 14.37
C PRO A 55 -16.19 -8.66 15.11
N LYS A 56 -15.49 -7.70 14.53
CA LYS A 56 -14.22 -7.15 15.04
C LYS A 56 -14.26 -5.65 15.30
N ASN A 57 -15.32 -4.94 14.91
CA ASN A 57 -15.41 -3.51 15.17
C ASN A 57 -15.40 -3.24 16.68
N GLY A 58 -14.52 -2.35 17.13
CA GLY A 58 -14.27 -2.11 18.57
C GLY A 58 -13.10 -2.90 19.17
N TYR A 59 -12.39 -3.71 18.37
CA TYR A 59 -11.16 -4.39 18.79
C TYR A 59 -9.94 -3.80 18.08
N GLU A 60 -8.72 -4.18 18.51
CA GLU A 60 -7.47 -3.78 17.85
C GLU A 60 -7.52 -4.11 16.34
N TRP A 61 -7.11 -3.14 15.50
CA TRP A 61 -7.45 -3.17 14.09
C TRP A 61 -6.26 -3.11 13.12
N CYS A 62 -5.04 -3.34 13.59
CA CYS A 62 -3.88 -3.37 12.70
C CYS A 62 -4.00 -4.44 11.59
N THR A 63 -4.38 -5.68 11.95
CA THR A 63 -4.65 -6.75 10.97
C THR A 63 -5.89 -6.47 10.13
N SER A 64 -6.92 -5.88 10.72
CA SER A 64 -8.16 -5.53 10.01
C SER A 64 -7.91 -4.47 8.94
N PHE A 65 -7.04 -3.50 9.18
CA PHE A 65 -6.65 -2.54 8.16
C PHE A 65 -5.97 -3.20 6.96
N VAL A 66 -5.00 -4.10 7.22
CA VAL A 66 -4.36 -4.88 6.15
C VAL A 66 -5.40 -5.71 5.40
N ALA A 67 -6.23 -6.50 6.11
CA ALA A 67 -7.28 -7.29 5.50
C ALA A 67 -8.21 -6.46 4.61
N TRP A 68 -8.61 -5.29 5.10
CA TRP A 68 -9.51 -4.39 4.38
C TRP A 68 -8.89 -3.87 3.08
N CYS A 69 -7.61 -3.50 3.09
CA CYS A 69 -6.93 -3.06 1.87
C CYS A 69 -6.96 -4.13 0.78
N PHE A 70 -6.74 -5.39 1.14
CA PHE A 70 -6.79 -6.49 0.18
C PHE A 70 -8.22 -6.83 -0.22
N TRP A 71 -9.15 -6.85 0.74
CA TRP A 71 -10.55 -7.15 0.47
C TRP A 71 -11.22 -6.12 -0.43
N ARG A 72 -10.90 -4.84 -0.29
CA ARG A 72 -11.44 -3.78 -1.15
C ARG A 72 -11.05 -3.92 -2.62
N ILE A 73 -9.94 -4.59 -2.89
CA ILE A 73 -9.43 -4.82 -4.26
C ILE A 73 -9.89 -6.18 -4.78
N ALA A 74 -9.75 -7.24 -3.96
CA ALA A 74 -9.88 -8.62 -4.40
C ALA A 74 -11.10 -9.35 -3.83
N GLY A 75 -11.95 -8.68 -3.04
CA GLY A 75 -13.15 -9.29 -2.47
C GLY A 75 -12.82 -10.55 -1.65
N SER A 76 -13.53 -11.63 -1.90
CA SER A 76 -13.35 -12.90 -1.20
C SER A 76 -11.98 -13.56 -1.43
N GLU A 77 -11.30 -13.26 -2.55
CA GLU A 77 -9.98 -13.81 -2.86
C GLU A 77 -8.89 -13.27 -1.90
N ALA A 78 -9.15 -12.15 -1.21
CA ALA A 78 -8.21 -11.57 -0.25
C ALA A 78 -7.72 -12.55 0.82
N LYS A 79 -8.56 -13.50 1.24
CA LYS A 79 -8.19 -14.54 2.21
C LYS A 79 -7.09 -15.45 1.68
N ASP A 80 -7.22 -15.92 0.45
CA ASP A 80 -6.19 -16.78 -0.18
C ASP A 80 -4.91 -15.98 -0.44
N ILE A 81 -5.05 -14.76 -0.95
CA ILE A 81 -3.91 -13.87 -1.22
C ILE A 81 -3.09 -13.60 0.05
N LEU A 82 -3.77 -13.38 1.18
CA LEU A 82 -3.16 -13.19 2.51
C LEU A 82 -2.81 -14.52 3.21
N CYS A 83 -2.91 -15.66 2.52
CA CYS A 83 -2.60 -16.97 3.07
C CYS A 83 -3.46 -17.40 4.26
N LEU A 84 -4.66 -16.86 4.45
CA LEU A 84 -5.53 -17.15 5.59
C LEU A 84 -6.24 -18.49 5.42
N THR A 85 -5.61 -19.57 5.83
CA THR A 85 -6.06 -20.97 5.61
C THR A 85 -6.77 -21.61 6.81
N GLY A 86 -6.79 -20.92 7.95
CA GLY A 86 -7.36 -21.46 9.19
C GLY A 86 -8.58 -20.71 9.69
N PRO A 87 -9.03 -21.00 10.94
CA PRO A 87 -10.08 -20.22 11.57
C PRO A 87 -9.62 -18.77 11.70
N TYR A 88 -10.21 -17.93 10.89
CA TYR A 88 -9.78 -16.55 10.72
C TYR A 88 -10.01 -15.73 11.98
N GLY A 89 -8.93 -15.20 12.53
CA GLY A 89 -8.97 -14.17 13.54
C GLY A 89 -8.10 -13.00 13.14
N ALA A 90 -8.40 -11.82 13.66
CA ALA A 90 -7.59 -10.61 13.49
C ALA A 90 -6.33 -10.68 14.39
N SER A 91 -5.53 -11.74 14.26
CA SER A 91 -4.38 -12.03 15.13
C SER A 91 -3.08 -12.06 14.34
N CYS A 92 -2.13 -11.17 14.67
CA CYS A 92 -0.80 -11.17 14.08
C CYS A 92 -0.08 -12.51 14.24
N VAL A 93 -0.23 -13.18 15.40
CA VAL A 93 0.36 -14.50 15.66
C VAL A 93 -0.16 -15.55 14.68
N SER A 94 -1.48 -15.61 14.51
CA SER A 94 -2.10 -16.57 13.59
C SER A 94 -1.69 -16.31 12.14
N TRP A 95 -1.66 -15.05 11.74
CA TRP A 95 -1.32 -14.67 10.36
C TRP A 95 0.14 -14.98 10.01
N ALA A 96 1.07 -14.71 10.91
CA ALA A 96 2.47 -15.07 10.71
C ALA A 96 2.64 -16.60 10.57
N LYS A 97 1.89 -17.40 11.38
CA LYS A 97 1.88 -18.87 11.25
C LYS A 97 1.31 -19.34 9.91
N TYR A 98 0.25 -18.70 9.38
CA TYR A 98 -0.31 -19.06 8.08
C TYR A 98 0.67 -18.76 6.94
N TYR A 99 1.37 -17.63 6.97
CA TYR A 99 2.45 -17.36 6.01
C TYR A 99 3.58 -18.38 6.13
N ALA A 100 4.01 -18.70 7.35
CA ALA A 100 5.06 -19.69 7.59
C ALA A 100 4.67 -21.09 7.06
N ALA A 101 3.44 -21.51 7.30
CA ALA A 101 2.92 -22.81 6.83
C ALA A 101 2.90 -22.95 5.30
N GLN A 102 2.89 -21.82 4.57
CA GLN A 102 2.94 -21.79 3.12
C GLN A 102 4.32 -21.37 2.58
N ALA A 103 5.38 -21.41 3.41
CA ALA A 103 6.74 -20.96 3.07
C ALA A 103 6.79 -19.52 2.53
N ARG A 104 5.91 -18.64 3.03
CA ARG A 104 5.79 -17.23 2.61
C ARG A 104 6.11 -16.25 3.74
N LEU A 105 6.73 -16.68 4.82
CA LEU A 105 7.28 -15.82 5.87
C LEU A 105 8.78 -15.64 5.66
N PHE A 106 9.23 -14.42 5.50
CA PHE A 106 10.61 -14.06 5.15
C PHE A 106 11.25 -13.19 6.23
N THR A 107 12.59 -13.13 6.22
CA THR A 107 13.38 -12.27 7.13
C THR A 107 13.78 -10.93 6.48
N LYS A 108 13.68 -10.82 5.16
CA LYS A 108 13.98 -9.60 4.38
C LYS A 108 12.70 -9.04 3.76
N PRO A 109 12.46 -7.74 3.89
CA PRO A 109 11.28 -7.09 3.34
C PRO A 109 11.34 -6.97 1.82
N GLN A 110 10.16 -7.03 1.21
CA GLN A 110 9.89 -6.54 -0.14
C GLN A 110 8.69 -5.60 -0.09
N VAL A 111 8.59 -4.70 -1.07
CA VAL A 111 7.44 -3.81 -1.23
C VAL A 111 6.16 -4.65 -1.37
N GLY A 112 5.13 -4.29 -0.62
CA GLY A 112 3.88 -5.04 -0.54
C GLY A 112 3.85 -6.15 0.50
N ASP A 113 4.97 -6.56 1.09
CA ASP A 113 4.97 -7.56 2.17
C ASP A 113 4.18 -7.03 3.38
N GLN A 114 3.53 -7.94 4.08
CA GLN A 114 2.95 -7.67 5.39
C GLN A 114 4.04 -7.78 6.45
N PHE A 115 4.40 -6.66 7.06
CA PHE A 115 5.34 -6.59 8.18
C PHE A 115 4.70 -7.11 9.47
N PHE A 116 5.46 -7.84 10.28
CA PHE A 116 5.10 -8.23 11.64
C PHE A 116 6.13 -7.71 12.64
N GLN A 117 5.65 -6.94 13.62
CA GLN A 117 6.45 -6.50 14.74
C GLN A 117 6.52 -7.59 15.82
N ARG A 118 7.69 -7.78 16.41
CA ARG A 118 7.93 -8.67 17.53
C ARG A 118 7.58 -7.98 18.85
N ASP A 119 6.80 -8.61 19.70
CA ASP A 119 6.61 -8.18 21.08
C ASP A 119 7.91 -8.43 21.89
N SER A 120 8.32 -7.48 22.71
CA SER A 120 9.53 -7.60 23.54
C SER A 120 9.35 -8.54 24.74
N ARG A 121 8.10 -8.85 25.12
CA ARG A 121 7.76 -9.67 26.29
C ARG A 121 7.83 -11.16 26.01
N ASP A 122 7.29 -11.59 24.90
CA ASP A 122 7.13 -13.02 24.54
C ASP A 122 7.73 -13.39 23.19
N GLY A 123 8.22 -12.38 22.44
CA GLY A 123 8.83 -12.58 21.12
C GLY A 123 7.84 -12.90 20.00
N LEU A 124 6.52 -12.86 20.26
CA LEU A 124 5.48 -13.17 19.29
C LEU A 124 5.09 -11.94 18.43
N PRO A 125 4.46 -12.13 17.28
CA PRO A 125 3.92 -11.02 16.50
C PRO A 125 2.82 -10.26 17.23
N CYS A 126 2.99 -8.93 17.44
CA CYS A 126 2.02 -8.11 18.17
C CYS A 126 1.42 -6.97 17.35
N HIS A 127 2.04 -6.58 16.24
CA HIS A 127 1.56 -5.49 15.39
C HIS A 127 1.92 -5.76 13.92
N THR A 128 1.26 -5.06 12.99
CA THR A 128 1.44 -5.29 11.55
C THR A 128 1.12 -4.05 10.72
N GLY A 129 1.67 -4.03 9.50
CA GLY A 129 1.39 -3.07 8.45
C GLY A 129 1.86 -3.59 7.10
N ILE A 130 1.80 -2.74 6.07
CA ILE A 130 2.19 -3.09 4.70
C ILE A 130 3.47 -2.34 4.36
N VAL A 131 4.50 -3.04 3.87
CA VAL A 131 5.78 -2.44 3.48
C VAL A 131 5.58 -1.58 2.23
N GLU A 132 5.83 -0.27 2.36
CA GLU A 132 5.69 0.71 1.28
C GLU A 132 6.99 0.91 0.50
N SER A 133 8.13 0.91 1.19
CA SER A 133 9.44 1.04 0.56
C SER A 133 10.53 0.38 1.38
N VAL A 134 11.64 0.04 0.73
CA VAL A 134 12.81 -0.59 1.36
C VAL A 134 14.07 0.17 0.91
N ASN A 135 14.90 0.54 1.87
CA ASN A 135 16.19 1.20 1.61
C ASN A 135 17.26 0.63 2.55
N GLY A 136 18.03 -0.33 2.05
CA GLY A 136 19.05 -1.03 2.83
C GLY A 136 18.48 -1.69 4.09
N ASN A 137 18.91 -1.22 5.26
CA ASN A 137 18.46 -1.73 6.55
C ASN A 137 17.23 -0.99 7.13
N THR A 138 16.66 -0.04 6.39
CA THR A 138 15.44 0.67 6.78
C THR A 138 14.32 0.37 5.80
N PHE A 139 13.09 0.42 6.28
CA PHE A 139 11.90 0.27 5.46
C PHE A 139 10.77 1.15 6.01
N VAL A 140 9.84 1.52 5.14
CA VAL A 140 8.65 2.30 5.50
C VAL A 140 7.44 1.40 5.39
N THR A 141 6.54 1.49 6.34
CA THR A 141 5.27 0.77 6.37
C THR A 141 4.09 1.73 6.43
N ILE A 142 2.95 1.33 5.86
CA ILE A 142 1.65 1.95 6.15
C ILE A 142 0.91 1.02 7.11
N GLU A 143 0.54 1.54 8.26
CA GLU A 143 0.04 0.76 9.39
C GLU A 143 -1.30 1.30 9.89
N GLY A 144 -2.27 0.42 10.09
CA GLY A 144 -3.44 0.70 10.89
C GLY A 144 -3.16 0.52 12.38
N ASN A 145 -3.87 1.24 13.22
CA ASN A 145 -3.71 1.22 14.68
C ASN A 145 -2.29 1.61 15.18
N ALA A 146 -1.57 2.40 14.41
CA ALA A 146 -0.31 2.97 14.83
C ALA A 146 -0.55 4.22 15.68
N GLY A 147 -0.71 4.04 17.01
CA GLY A 147 -1.16 5.10 17.91
C GLY A 147 -2.56 5.60 17.53
N ASN A 148 -3.49 4.67 17.38
CA ASN A 148 -4.91 4.87 17.12
C ASN A 148 -5.23 5.53 15.77
N ALA A 149 -4.31 5.42 14.80
CA ALA A 149 -4.47 6.02 13.47
C ALA A 149 -3.83 5.17 12.37
N VAL A 150 -4.13 5.50 11.13
CA VAL A 150 -3.36 5.03 9.97
C VAL A 150 -2.16 5.95 9.77
N LYS A 151 -0.94 5.37 9.77
CA LYS A 151 0.30 6.14 9.67
C LYS A 151 1.32 5.49 8.75
N ARG A 152 2.20 6.32 8.18
CA ARG A 152 3.52 5.89 7.71
C ARG A 152 4.48 5.79 8.89
N VAL A 153 5.19 4.68 8.98
CA VAL A 153 6.18 4.44 10.04
C VAL A 153 7.49 4.00 9.40
N THR A 154 8.57 4.71 9.71
CA THR A 154 9.92 4.28 9.34
C THR A 154 10.42 3.28 10.37
N ARG A 155 10.93 2.16 9.91
CA ARG A 155 11.41 1.05 10.73
C ARG A 155 12.82 0.63 10.33
N THR A 156 13.53 0.03 11.26
CA THR A 156 14.85 -0.54 11.02
C THR A 156 14.78 -2.06 11.14
N LEU A 157 15.46 -2.76 10.24
CA LEU A 157 15.57 -4.22 10.28
C LEU A 157 16.48 -4.63 11.45
N ASN A 158 15.87 -5.00 12.56
CA ASN A 158 16.53 -5.37 13.82
C ASN A 158 15.69 -6.42 14.57
N ASN A 159 16.02 -6.69 15.82
CA ASN A 159 15.36 -7.69 16.67
C ASN A 159 13.89 -7.39 17.01
N THR A 160 13.39 -6.17 16.75
CA THR A 160 11.97 -5.84 16.91
C THR A 160 11.12 -6.29 15.72
N VAL A 161 11.74 -6.76 14.65
CA VAL A 161 11.06 -7.35 13.50
C VAL A 161 10.88 -8.84 13.73
N TYR A 162 9.65 -9.34 13.61
CA TYR A 162 9.38 -10.78 13.63
C TYR A 162 9.61 -11.40 12.24
N GLY A 163 9.12 -10.74 11.20
CA GLY A 163 9.25 -11.19 9.82
C GLY A 163 8.29 -10.47 8.87
N PHE A 164 8.28 -10.95 7.64
CA PHE A 164 7.53 -10.39 6.52
C PHE A 164 6.73 -11.49 5.83
N GLY A 165 5.41 -11.44 5.96
CA GLY A 165 4.50 -12.29 5.21
C GLY A 165 4.35 -11.76 3.79
N ARG A 166 4.61 -12.59 2.78
CA ARG A 166 4.47 -12.20 1.37
C ARG A 166 3.15 -12.66 0.81
N PRO A 167 2.20 -11.74 0.55
CA PRO A 167 0.93 -12.07 -0.09
C PRO A 167 1.13 -12.70 -1.46
N LYS A 168 0.14 -13.47 -1.90
CA LYS A 168 0.11 -14.08 -3.24
C LYS A 168 -0.33 -13.05 -4.27
N TYR A 169 0.48 -12.02 -4.47
CA TYR A 169 0.23 -11.07 -5.55
C TYR A 169 0.26 -11.78 -6.90
N THR A 170 -0.55 -11.29 -7.81
CA THR A 170 -0.37 -11.65 -9.21
C THR A 170 0.98 -11.09 -9.65
N ALA A 171 1.78 -11.89 -10.34
CA ALA A 171 2.99 -11.36 -10.95
C ALA A 171 2.61 -10.10 -11.73
N GLU A 172 3.29 -8.99 -11.45
CA GLU A 172 3.23 -7.86 -12.36
C GLU A 172 3.66 -8.44 -13.70
N SER A 173 2.71 -8.59 -14.64
CA SER A 173 3.11 -8.79 -16.02
C SER A 173 3.99 -7.58 -16.32
N GLU A 174 5.14 -7.80 -16.95
CA GLU A 174 5.98 -6.72 -17.50
C GLU A 174 5.20 -5.82 -18.47
N ASP A 175 3.95 -6.17 -18.70
CA ASP A 175 2.86 -5.46 -19.37
C ASP A 175 1.94 -4.65 -18.43
N GLU A 176 2.40 -4.01 -17.33
CA GLU A 176 1.88 -2.66 -17.09
C GLU A 176 2.40 -1.87 -18.29
N GLU A 177 1.55 -1.80 -19.30
CA GLU A 177 1.77 -1.04 -20.52
C GLU A 177 2.21 0.34 -20.06
N MET A 178 3.53 0.54 -20.04
CA MET A 178 4.12 1.84 -19.74
C MET A 178 3.44 2.78 -20.70
N VAL A 179 2.54 3.65 -20.23
CA VAL A 179 1.82 4.58 -21.09
C VAL A 179 2.88 5.28 -21.91
N ARG A 180 2.98 4.85 -23.16
CA ARG A 180 3.99 5.31 -24.11
C ARG A 180 3.30 6.10 -25.18
N TRP A 181 3.71 7.33 -25.30
CA TRP A 181 3.22 8.22 -26.34
C TRP A 181 4.24 8.26 -27.49
N ASN A 182 3.79 7.78 -28.63
CA ASN A 182 4.64 7.77 -29.82
C ASN A 182 4.56 9.09 -30.60
N LYS A 183 3.45 9.81 -30.46
CA LYS A 183 3.24 11.13 -31.10
C LYS A 183 2.79 12.14 -30.07
N ILE A 184 2.96 13.43 -30.40
CA ILE A 184 2.53 14.52 -29.50
C ILE A 184 1.02 14.51 -29.27
N GLU A 185 0.25 14.06 -30.25
CA GLU A 185 -1.21 13.94 -30.16
C GLU A 185 -1.66 12.87 -29.17
N ASP A 186 -0.84 11.85 -28.91
CA ASP A 186 -1.11 10.78 -27.94
C ASP A 186 -0.99 11.29 -26.49
N VAL A 187 -0.24 12.36 -26.26
CA VAL A 187 -0.09 12.96 -24.91
C VAL A 187 -1.39 13.66 -24.53
N PRO A 188 -1.91 13.45 -23.29
CA PRO A 188 -3.12 14.13 -22.83
C PRO A 188 -3.06 15.64 -23.01
N GLU A 189 -4.17 16.24 -23.46
CA GLU A 189 -4.26 17.70 -23.65
C GLU A 189 -4.02 18.47 -22.35
N GLY A 190 -3.63 19.73 -22.49
CA GLY A 190 -3.33 20.62 -21.37
C GLY A 190 -1.87 20.49 -20.92
N PHE A 191 -1.64 20.61 -19.60
CA PHE A 191 -0.32 20.76 -18.99
C PHE A 191 0.74 19.77 -19.51
N TYR A 192 0.40 18.49 -19.69
CA TYR A 192 1.38 17.49 -20.16
C TYR A 192 1.79 17.72 -21.60
N ARG A 193 0.83 17.93 -22.51
CA ARG A 193 1.12 18.17 -23.95
C ARG A 193 1.88 19.47 -24.16
N ASP A 194 1.53 20.52 -23.44
CA ASP A 194 2.21 21.82 -23.52
C ASP A 194 3.64 21.72 -23.00
N THR A 195 3.85 20.96 -21.92
CA THR A 195 5.20 20.68 -21.39
C THR A 195 6.04 19.90 -22.40
N VAL A 196 5.48 18.87 -23.05
CA VAL A 196 6.21 18.12 -24.08
C VAL A 196 6.57 19.00 -25.26
N ARG A 197 5.67 19.88 -25.72
CA ARG A 197 5.97 20.87 -26.78
C ARG A 197 7.13 21.80 -26.40
N GLN A 198 7.12 22.29 -25.16
CA GLN A 198 8.20 23.14 -24.66
C GLN A 198 9.53 22.38 -24.60
N LEU A 199 9.54 21.14 -24.07
CA LEU A 199 10.72 20.29 -24.00
C LEU A 199 11.28 19.94 -25.39
N MET A 200 10.42 19.78 -26.39
CA MET A 200 10.84 19.60 -27.79
C MET A 200 11.40 20.89 -28.38
N HIS A 201 10.78 22.02 -28.12
CA HIS A 201 11.28 23.32 -28.56
C HIS A 201 12.67 23.63 -27.97
N ASP A 202 12.87 23.29 -26.69
CA ASP A 202 14.13 23.50 -25.98
C ASP A 202 15.20 22.43 -26.34
N GLY A 203 14.88 21.48 -27.22
CA GLY A 203 15.78 20.45 -27.70
C GLY A 203 16.10 19.36 -26.67
N ILE A 204 15.37 19.31 -25.55
CA ILE A 204 15.51 18.31 -24.49
C ILE A 204 14.94 16.97 -24.97
N ILE A 205 13.77 16.98 -25.59
CA ILE A 205 13.18 15.83 -26.29
C ILE A 205 13.47 15.99 -27.79
N LYS A 206 14.31 15.11 -28.33
CA LYS A 206 14.66 15.14 -29.77
C LYS A 206 13.82 14.18 -30.63
N GLY A 207 13.11 13.26 -29.98
CA GLY A 207 12.38 12.20 -30.68
C GLY A 207 13.29 11.26 -31.49
N LYS A 208 12.67 10.30 -32.18
CA LYS A 208 13.35 9.32 -33.04
C LYS A 208 13.26 9.66 -34.54
N GLY A 209 12.82 10.85 -34.90
CA GLY A 209 12.53 11.26 -36.30
C GLY A 209 11.10 10.90 -36.72
N ASN A 210 10.69 11.39 -37.90
CA ASN A 210 9.35 11.19 -38.46
C ASN A 210 8.16 11.47 -37.51
N GLY A 211 8.31 12.44 -36.57
CA GLY A 211 7.28 12.81 -35.62
C GLY A 211 7.12 11.85 -34.42
N VAL A 212 7.99 10.82 -34.30
CA VAL A 212 7.97 9.87 -33.18
C VAL A 212 8.71 10.47 -31.99
N ILE A 213 8.00 10.67 -30.86
CA ILE A 213 8.60 11.17 -29.62
C ILE A 213 9.08 10.06 -28.69
N ASP A 214 8.45 8.88 -28.72
CA ASP A 214 8.80 7.69 -27.91
C ASP A 214 9.00 8.02 -26.42
N LEU A 215 8.00 8.71 -25.85
CA LEU A 215 8.03 9.22 -24.49
C LEU A 215 7.12 8.37 -23.58
N THR A 216 7.62 8.02 -22.41
CA THR A 216 6.77 7.39 -21.36
C THR A 216 6.27 8.42 -20.36
N GLU A 217 5.11 8.15 -19.74
CA GLU A 217 4.55 9.01 -18.70
C GLU A 217 5.53 9.22 -17.54
N ASP A 218 6.21 8.17 -17.11
CA ASP A 218 7.17 8.24 -16.00
C ASP A 218 8.39 9.09 -16.37
N LEU A 219 8.90 8.96 -17.59
CA LEU A 219 10.01 9.79 -18.05
C LEU A 219 9.60 11.27 -18.11
N LEU A 220 8.40 11.58 -18.60
CA LEU A 220 7.87 12.93 -18.61
C LEU A 220 7.74 13.51 -17.19
N ARG A 221 7.25 12.73 -16.22
CA ARG A 221 7.17 13.14 -14.81
C ARG A 221 8.54 13.47 -14.23
N VAL A 222 9.56 12.65 -14.53
CA VAL A 222 10.95 12.92 -14.12
C VAL A 222 11.48 14.21 -14.76
N MET A 223 11.25 14.42 -16.04
CA MET A 223 11.68 15.65 -16.74
C MET A 223 11.03 16.89 -16.14
N ILE A 224 9.73 16.87 -15.84
CA ILE A 224 9.01 17.96 -15.19
C ILE A 224 9.59 18.24 -13.80
N PHE A 225 9.90 17.20 -13.03
CA PHE A 225 10.51 17.35 -11.71
C PHE A 225 11.88 18.01 -11.80
N CYS A 226 12.73 17.55 -12.72
CA CYS A 226 14.07 18.13 -12.96
C CYS A 226 13.99 19.61 -13.37
N GLN A 227 13.07 19.98 -14.28
CA GLN A 227 12.88 21.38 -14.66
C GLN A 227 12.49 22.29 -13.48
N ARG A 228 11.63 21.78 -12.57
CA ARG A 228 11.23 22.54 -11.38
C ARG A 228 12.37 22.75 -10.39
N ILE A 229 13.33 21.84 -10.34
CA ILE A 229 14.53 21.98 -9.49
C ILE A 229 15.50 22.98 -10.13
N ILE A 230 15.79 22.83 -11.42
CA ILE A 230 16.74 23.68 -12.15
C ILE A 230 16.21 25.12 -12.30
N GLY A 231 14.92 25.30 -12.51
CA GLY A 231 14.28 26.61 -12.64
C GLY A 231 14.09 27.38 -11.32
N LYS A 232 14.54 26.81 -10.18
CA LYS A 232 14.57 27.46 -8.87
C LYS A 232 15.98 27.82 -8.40
N ALA A 233 16.98 27.54 -9.22
CA ALA A 233 18.36 27.98 -9.07
C ALA A 233 18.61 29.17 -10.02
#